data_24e32533039ef87f3b67aa2b2fe331fc
#
_entry.id   24e32533039ef87f3b67aa2b2fe331fc
#
_cell.length_a   1.000
_cell.length_b   1.000
_cell.length_c   1.000
_cell.angle_alpha   90.00
_cell.angle_beta   90.00
_cell.angle_gamma   90.00
#
_symmetry.space_group_name_H-M   'P 1'
#
loop_
_entity.id
_entity.type
_entity.pdbx_description
1 polymer ?
#
loop_
_entity_poly.entity_id
_entity_poly.type
_entity_poly.pdbx_seq_one_letter_code
_entity_poly.pdbx_strand_id
1 'polypeptide(L)'
;MLFRVPLQILLDNTKVDTSIFRKYIVPFLLNRNENILPPELTWVAGGYLRRLLTNDCLENDIDIFSRVLSVTECIDAFGNYHFLTKNAYVWKEDEFKKQNITFNYNFMSQLHLNTLEELLTSFDLTIAQFATDGRNLYFTPNAWYDLQKKNFSKKYGM
;
A
#
# COMPACT_ATOMS: atom_id res chain seq x y z
N MET A 1 11.12 3.72 -14.56
CA MET A 1 10.93 5.05 -13.96
C MET A 1 9.57 5.11 -13.29
N LEU A 2 9.54 5.70 -12.09
CA LEU A 2 8.29 5.86 -11.35
C LEU A 2 7.90 7.34 -11.32
N PHE A 3 6.60 7.60 -11.40
CA PHE A 3 6.04 8.91 -11.08
C PHE A 3 5.88 9.04 -9.56
N ARG A 4 5.88 10.28 -9.08
CA ARG A 4 5.79 10.57 -7.65
C ARG A 4 4.97 11.84 -7.41
N VAL A 5 4.03 11.76 -6.46
CA VAL A 5 3.28 12.94 -5.97
C VAL A 5 3.20 12.84 -4.44
N PRO A 6 3.00 13.97 -3.73
CA PRO A 6 2.78 13.90 -2.29
C PRO A 6 1.54 13.06 -1.94
N LEU A 7 1.68 12.17 -0.95
CA LEU A 7 0.55 11.34 -0.49
C LEU A 7 -0.62 12.19 0.01
N GLN A 8 -0.33 13.34 0.61
CA GLN A 8 -1.35 14.22 1.17
C GLN A 8 -2.38 14.65 0.14
N ILE A 9 -1.97 14.83 -1.11
CA ILE A 9 -2.91 15.19 -2.20
C ILE A 9 -3.98 14.10 -2.36
N LEU A 10 -3.58 12.83 -2.33
CA LEU A 10 -4.52 11.72 -2.41
C LEU A 10 -5.44 11.68 -1.20
N LEU A 11 -4.87 11.80 0.01
CA LEU A 11 -5.64 11.72 1.24
C LEU A 11 -6.65 12.86 1.37
N ASP A 12 -6.32 14.04 0.86
CA ASP A 12 -7.23 15.19 0.92
C ASP A 12 -8.37 15.12 -0.10
N ASN A 13 -8.21 14.32 -1.14
CA ASN A 13 -9.17 14.28 -2.26
C ASN A 13 -10.00 13.00 -2.33
N THR A 14 -9.60 11.94 -1.62
CA THR A 14 -10.37 10.69 -1.64
C THR A 14 -11.66 10.83 -0.84
N LYS A 15 -12.72 10.13 -1.29
CA LYS A 15 -13.98 10.01 -0.55
C LYS A 15 -14.04 8.76 0.31
N VAL A 16 -13.05 7.90 0.21
CA VAL A 16 -12.95 6.69 1.04
C VAL A 16 -12.53 7.09 2.45
N ASP A 17 -13.10 6.41 3.46
CA ASP A 17 -12.70 6.61 4.85
C ASP A 17 -11.26 6.14 5.04
N THR A 18 -10.37 7.07 5.36
CA THR A 18 -8.95 6.80 5.57
C THR A 18 -8.53 6.94 7.03
N SER A 19 -9.48 6.91 7.96
CA SER A 19 -9.17 7.14 9.38
C SER A 19 -8.15 6.15 9.93
N ILE A 20 -8.29 4.86 9.62
CA ILE A 20 -7.35 3.82 10.06
C ILE A 20 -5.99 4.01 9.40
N PHE A 21 -5.98 4.28 8.10
CA PHE A 21 -4.76 4.52 7.36
C PHE A 21 -3.98 5.72 7.93
N ARG A 22 -4.67 6.83 8.17
CA ARG A 22 -4.07 8.04 8.74
C ARG A 22 -3.58 7.85 10.17
N LYS A 23 -4.34 7.10 10.98
CA LYS A 23 -4.04 6.96 12.40
C LYS A 23 -2.91 5.97 12.67
N TYR A 24 -2.90 4.84 11.96
CA TYR A 24 -1.98 3.73 12.25
C TYR A 24 -0.90 3.53 11.20
N ILE A 25 -1.23 3.66 9.93
CA ILE A 25 -0.33 3.27 8.85
C ILE A 25 0.62 4.39 8.47
N VAL A 26 0.12 5.60 8.23
CA VAL A 26 1.00 6.72 7.82
C VAL A 26 2.04 7.02 8.89
N PRO A 27 1.69 7.14 10.19
CA PRO A 27 2.69 7.36 11.22
C PRO A 27 3.71 6.21 11.32
N PHE A 28 3.25 4.97 11.17
CA PHE A 28 4.11 3.80 11.18
C PHE A 28 5.14 3.87 10.05
N LEU A 29 4.69 4.15 8.82
CA LEU A 29 5.57 4.27 7.66
C LEU A 29 6.58 5.40 7.83
N LEU A 30 6.13 6.57 8.27
CA LEU A 30 7.01 7.72 8.46
C LEU A 30 8.07 7.44 9.51
N ASN A 31 7.69 6.83 10.63
CA ASN A 31 8.62 6.47 11.69
C ASN A 31 9.60 5.40 11.22
N ARG A 32 9.10 4.34 10.59
CA ARG A 32 9.92 3.22 10.14
C ARG A 32 10.91 3.62 9.05
N ASN A 33 10.52 4.54 8.18
CA ASN A 33 11.33 4.96 7.04
C ASN A 33 12.24 6.15 7.34
N GLU A 34 12.16 6.71 8.54
CA GLU A 34 13.00 7.84 8.93
C GLU A 34 14.47 7.44 8.84
N ASN A 35 15.25 8.23 8.09
CA ASN A 35 16.69 8.01 7.88
C ASN A 35 17.02 6.65 7.22
N ILE A 36 16.05 6.03 6.57
CA ILE A 36 16.27 4.77 5.83
C ILE A 36 16.36 5.09 4.35
N LEU A 37 17.30 4.46 3.66
CA LEU A 37 17.49 4.63 2.22
C LEU A 37 16.86 3.47 1.45
N PRO A 38 16.34 3.72 0.23
CA PRO A 38 15.97 2.60 -0.65
C PRO A 38 17.18 1.68 -0.87
N PRO A 39 17.01 0.35 -0.94
CA PRO A 39 15.75 -0.39 -1.02
C PRO A 39 15.15 -0.82 0.33
N GLU A 40 15.68 -0.31 1.45
CA GLU A 40 15.32 -0.77 2.79
C GLU A 40 14.01 -0.13 3.34
N LEU A 41 13.35 0.68 2.53
CA LEU A 41 12.10 1.31 2.92
C LEU A 41 10.97 0.28 3.07
N THR A 42 10.00 0.65 3.90
CA THR A 42 8.74 -0.09 4.08
C THR A 42 7.65 0.63 3.30
N TRP A 43 6.83 -0.14 2.60
CA TRP A 43 5.83 0.38 1.67
C TRP A 43 4.45 -0.18 1.98
N VAL A 44 3.42 0.62 1.74
CA VAL A 44 2.09 0.10 1.44
C VAL A 44 1.96 0.12 -0.07
N ALA A 45 1.52 -0.98 -0.66
CA ALA A 45 1.42 -1.10 -2.12
C ALA A 45 0.19 -1.91 -2.52
N GLY A 46 -0.26 -1.73 -3.75
CA GLY A 46 -1.32 -2.54 -4.33
C GLY A 46 -2.69 -1.89 -4.31
N GLY A 47 -3.72 -2.73 -4.20
CA GLY A 47 -5.11 -2.35 -4.46
C GLY A 47 -5.70 -1.31 -3.53
N TYR A 48 -5.20 -1.20 -2.29
CA TYR A 48 -5.74 -0.21 -1.36
C TYR A 48 -5.57 1.23 -1.90
N LEU A 49 -4.40 1.54 -2.45
CA LEU A 49 -4.15 2.89 -2.99
C LEU A 49 -4.99 3.16 -4.23
N ARG A 50 -5.18 2.16 -5.07
CA ARG A 50 -6.12 2.26 -6.19
C ARG A 50 -7.53 2.59 -5.69
N ARG A 51 -7.97 1.94 -4.62
CA ARG A 51 -9.27 2.21 -4.01
C ARG A 51 -9.41 3.68 -3.62
N LEU A 52 -8.37 4.26 -3.01
CA LEU A 52 -8.39 5.68 -2.64
C LEU A 52 -8.49 6.58 -3.88
N LEU A 53 -7.85 6.20 -4.97
CA LEU A 53 -7.86 6.97 -6.21
C LEU A 53 -9.18 6.88 -6.96
N THR A 54 -9.84 5.73 -6.93
CA THR A 54 -11.08 5.49 -7.68
C THR A 54 -12.33 5.61 -6.83
N ASN A 55 -12.19 5.73 -5.51
CA ASN A 55 -13.30 5.79 -4.55
C ASN A 55 -14.20 4.53 -4.58
N ASP A 56 -13.68 3.38 -5.01
CA ASP A 56 -14.43 2.14 -4.97
C ASP A 56 -14.27 1.43 -3.61
N CYS A 57 -15.09 0.40 -3.36
CA CYS A 57 -15.14 -0.29 -2.07
C CYS A 57 -14.67 -1.74 -2.15
N LEU A 58 -13.99 -2.13 -3.21
CA LEU A 58 -13.68 -3.53 -3.47
C LEU A 58 -12.50 -4.07 -2.68
N GLU A 59 -11.57 -3.21 -2.28
CA GLU A 59 -10.35 -3.63 -1.60
C GLU A 59 -10.33 -3.15 -0.16
N ASN A 60 -10.25 -4.08 0.79
CA ASN A 60 -10.21 -3.77 2.22
C ASN A 60 -8.83 -4.01 2.87
N ASP A 61 -7.91 -4.64 2.14
CA ASP A 61 -6.61 -4.98 2.70
C ASP A 61 -5.60 -3.86 2.48
N ILE A 62 -4.92 -3.48 3.55
CA ILE A 62 -3.77 -2.58 3.48
C ILE A 62 -2.54 -3.47 3.52
N ASP A 63 -1.86 -3.61 2.38
CA ASP A 63 -0.73 -4.53 2.22
C ASP A 63 0.59 -3.83 2.45
N ILE A 64 1.32 -4.28 3.48
CA ILE A 64 2.65 -3.76 3.83
C ILE A 64 3.71 -4.68 3.24
N PHE A 65 4.72 -4.08 2.61
CA PHE A 65 5.87 -4.78 2.03
C PHE A 65 7.16 -4.18 2.54
N SER A 66 8.12 -5.04 2.91
CA SER A 66 9.44 -4.61 3.34
C SER A 66 10.43 -5.74 3.19
N ARG A 67 11.71 -5.39 2.94
CA ARG A 67 12.79 -6.36 2.93
C ARG A 67 13.36 -6.62 4.32
N VAL A 68 13.20 -5.68 5.23
CA VAL A 68 13.93 -5.67 6.51
C VAL A 68 13.04 -5.55 7.74
N LEU A 69 11.75 -5.24 7.56
CA LEU A 69 10.81 -5.10 8.66
C LEU A 69 10.57 -6.47 9.31
N SER A 70 10.55 -6.50 10.64
CA SER A 70 10.21 -7.71 11.39
C SER A 70 8.76 -7.68 11.85
N VAL A 71 8.20 -8.87 12.13
CA VAL A 71 6.86 -8.96 12.70
C VAL A 71 6.79 -8.29 14.07
N THR A 72 7.87 -8.31 14.83
CA THR A 72 7.93 -7.67 16.16
C THR A 72 7.65 -6.17 16.04
N GLU A 73 8.23 -5.51 15.04
CA GLU A 73 7.96 -4.09 14.79
C GLU A 73 6.48 -3.84 14.46
N CYS A 74 5.87 -4.75 13.70
CA CYS A 74 4.45 -4.65 13.39
C CYS A 74 3.57 -4.89 14.62
N ILE A 75 3.95 -5.85 15.47
CA ILE A 75 3.23 -6.12 16.73
C ILE A 75 3.28 -4.91 17.65
N ASP A 76 4.44 -4.25 17.73
CA ASP A 76 4.59 -3.04 18.53
C ASP A 76 3.67 -1.91 18.04
N ALA A 77 3.44 -1.84 16.73
CA ALA A 77 2.61 -0.79 16.13
C ALA A 77 1.11 -1.12 16.14
N PHE A 78 0.75 -2.38 15.91
CA PHE A 78 -0.64 -2.79 15.64
C PHE A 78 -1.21 -3.79 16.64
N GLY A 79 -0.41 -4.22 17.63
CA GLY A 79 -0.81 -5.29 18.56
C GLY A 79 -0.56 -6.67 17.97
N ASN A 80 -1.07 -7.71 18.62
CA ASN A 80 -0.88 -9.08 18.16
C ASN A 80 -1.65 -9.35 16.88
N TYR A 81 -1.03 -10.08 15.95
CA TYR A 81 -1.72 -10.47 14.72
C TYR A 81 -2.79 -11.53 15.02
N HIS A 82 -3.80 -11.58 14.15
CA HIS A 82 -4.93 -12.51 14.29
C HIS A 82 -4.68 -13.80 13.52
N PHE A 83 -4.01 -13.72 12.38
CA PHE A 83 -3.69 -14.88 11.55
C PHE A 83 -2.26 -14.84 11.06
N LEU A 84 -1.72 -16.03 10.86
CA LEU A 84 -0.48 -16.24 10.13
C LEU A 84 -0.82 -17.13 8.93
N THR A 85 -0.58 -16.61 7.74
CA THR A 85 -0.66 -17.41 6.51
C THR A 85 0.75 -17.83 6.10
N LYS A 86 0.88 -18.58 4.99
CA LYS A 86 2.17 -19.00 4.49
C LYS A 86 3.14 -17.84 4.24
N ASN A 87 2.62 -16.69 3.81
CA ASN A 87 3.44 -15.56 3.37
C ASN A 87 3.12 -14.24 4.05
N ALA A 88 2.17 -14.24 5.01
CA ALA A 88 1.75 -12.97 5.59
C ALA A 88 1.24 -13.12 7.03
N TYR A 89 1.45 -12.05 7.80
CA TYR A 89 0.80 -11.83 9.09
C TYR A 89 -0.38 -10.88 8.86
N VAL A 90 -1.52 -11.19 9.47
CA VAL A 90 -2.75 -10.45 9.22
C VAL A 90 -3.37 -9.94 10.51
N TRP A 91 -3.64 -8.65 10.55
CA TRP A 91 -4.42 -7.96 11.59
C TRP A 91 -5.80 -7.68 11.05
N LYS A 92 -6.83 -8.21 11.72
CA LYS A 92 -8.18 -8.14 11.21
C LYS A 92 -8.96 -6.90 11.59
N GLU A 93 -10.04 -6.69 10.83
CA GLU A 93 -10.89 -5.51 10.88
C GLU A 93 -11.66 -5.30 12.18
N ASP A 94 -11.79 -6.32 13.06
CA ASP A 94 -12.51 -6.15 14.33
C ASP A 94 -11.95 -5.01 15.16
N GLU A 95 -10.61 -4.86 15.14
CA GLU A 95 -9.94 -3.75 15.78
C GLU A 95 -9.80 -2.54 14.87
N PHE A 96 -9.81 -2.76 13.56
CA PHE A 96 -9.53 -1.73 12.56
C PHE A 96 -10.75 -1.41 11.70
N LYS A 97 -11.96 -1.68 12.19
CA LYS A 97 -13.23 -1.25 11.59
C LYS A 97 -13.31 -1.44 10.08
N LYS A 98 -13.35 -2.68 9.63
CA LYS A 98 -13.47 -3.07 8.23
C LYS A 98 -12.19 -2.88 7.40
N GLN A 99 -11.05 -2.74 8.05
CA GLN A 99 -9.76 -2.75 7.37
C GLN A 99 -8.96 -3.95 7.86
N ASN A 100 -8.31 -4.65 6.95
CA ASN A 100 -7.29 -5.64 7.28
C ASN A 100 -5.93 -5.02 7.02
N ILE A 101 -4.98 -5.24 7.94
CA ILE A 101 -3.59 -4.87 7.73
C ILE A 101 -2.83 -6.18 7.49
N THR A 102 -2.13 -6.28 6.39
CA THR A 102 -1.42 -7.50 5.99
C THR A 102 0.05 -7.19 5.78
N PHE A 103 0.91 -7.81 6.58
CA PHE A 103 2.35 -7.71 6.39
C PHE A 103 2.84 -8.92 5.59
N ASN A 104 3.25 -8.69 4.35
CA ASN A 104 3.71 -9.70 3.40
C ASN A 104 5.20 -9.95 3.59
N TYR A 105 5.56 -10.62 4.68
CA TYR A 105 6.93 -10.71 5.20
C TYR A 105 7.93 -11.37 4.25
N ASN A 106 7.46 -12.21 3.34
CA ASN A 106 8.35 -12.99 2.49
C ASN A 106 8.27 -12.64 1.00
N PHE A 107 7.40 -11.71 0.66
CA PHE A 107 7.06 -11.43 -0.75
C PHE A 107 8.28 -10.98 -1.56
N MET A 108 8.97 -9.96 -1.07
CA MET A 108 10.09 -9.39 -1.82
C MET A 108 11.27 -10.36 -1.91
N SER A 109 11.52 -11.13 -0.83
CA SER A 109 12.61 -12.10 -0.80
C SER A 109 12.36 -13.27 -1.76
N GLN A 110 11.13 -13.81 -1.80
CA GLN A 110 10.79 -14.93 -2.65
C GLN A 110 10.90 -14.59 -4.14
N LEU A 111 10.59 -13.36 -4.52
CA LEU A 111 10.67 -12.91 -5.91
C LEU A 111 11.99 -12.22 -6.23
N HIS A 112 12.94 -12.20 -5.29
CA HIS A 112 14.24 -11.54 -5.46
C HIS A 112 14.12 -10.07 -5.86
N LEU A 113 13.15 -9.35 -5.28
CA LEU A 113 12.89 -7.96 -5.61
C LEU A 113 13.79 -7.05 -4.76
N ASN A 114 14.45 -6.10 -5.40
CA ASN A 114 15.39 -5.19 -4.75
C ASN A 114 14.96 -3.73 -4.78
N THR A 115 14.04 -3.37 -5.66
CA THR A 115 13.61 -1.97 -5.82
C THR A 115 12.08 -1.86 -5.76
N LEU A 116 11.59 -0.65 -5.51
CA LEU A 116 10.15 -0.38 -5.56
C LEU A 116 9.60 -0.62 -6.96
N GLU A 117 10.34 -0.22 -7.99
CA GLU A 117 9.89 -0.42 -9.37
C GLU A 117 9.71 -1.92 -9.68
N GLU A 118 10.65 -2.76 -9.23
CA GLU A 118 10.52 -4.21 -9.36
C GLU A 118 9.29 -4.73 -8.61
N LEU A 119 9.05 -4.25 -7.39
CA LEU A 119 7.87 -4.62 -6.61
C LEU A 119 6.59 -4.29 -7.39
N LEU A 120 6.46 -3.05 -7.87
CA LEU A 120 5.25 -2.62 -8.56
C LEU A 120 5.04 -3.37 -9.87
N THR A 121 6.09 -3.56 -10.66
CA THR A 121 5.98 -4.28 -11.93
C THR A 121 5.75 -5.78 -11.74
N SER A 122 5.98 -6.32 -10.53
CA SER A 122 5.65 -7.71 -10.23
C SER A 122 4.14 -7.96 -10.07
N PHE A 123 3.35 -6.92 -9.85
CA PHE A 123 1.90 -7.06 -9.74
C PHE A 123 1.28 -7.27 -11.12
N ASP A 124 0.43 -8.29 -11.24
CA ASP A 124 -0.18 -8.68 -12.51
C ASP A 124 -1.04 -7.58 -13.13
N LEU A 125 -1.73 -6.81 -12.28
CA LEU A 125 -2.60 -5.74 -12.75
C LEU A 125 -1.90 -4.40 -12.62
N THR A 126 -1.74 -3.68 -13.72
CA THR A 126 -1.11 -2.36 -13.72
C THR A 126 -1.86 -1.37 -12.84
N ILE A 127 -3.19 -1.53 -12.73
CA ILE A 127 -4.02 -0.71 -11.86
C ILE A 127 -3.69 -0.86 -10.38
N ALA A 128 -2.95 -1.91 -9.99
CA ALA A 128 -2.48 -2.12 -8.62
C ALA A 128 -1.05 -1.62 -8.40
N GLN A 129 -0.41 -1.04 -9.41
CA GLN A 129 1.00 -0.64 -9.34
C GLN A 129 1.17 0.75 -8.72
N PHE A 130 0.69 0.91 -7.51
CA PHE A 130 0.81 2.10 -6.67
C PHE A 130 1.44 1.72 -5.34
N ALA A 131 2.26 2.62 -4.77
CA ALA A 131 2.87 2.41 -3.46
C ALA A 131 3.07 3.73 -2.73
N THR A 132 3.16 3.66 -1.40
CA THR A 132 3.53 4.82 -0.60
C THR A 132 4.52 4.44 0.50
N ASP A 133 5.45 5.35 0.79
CA ASP A 133 6.35 5.26 1.93
C ASP A 133 5.83 6.07 3.14
N GLY A 134 4.60 6.57 3.06
CA GLY A 134 3.99 7.45 4.05
C GLY A 134 4.13 8.92 3.70
N ARG A 135 5.04 9.29 2.82
CA ARG A 135 5.30 10.67 2.41
C ARG A 135 4.83 10.96 1.00
N ASN A 136 5.19 10.09 0.07
CA ASN A 136 4.87 10.23 -1.35
C ASN A 136 4.07 9.02 -1.84
N LEU A 137 3.27 9.25 -2.86
CA LEU A 137 2.63 8.21 -3.64
C LEU A 137 3.47 7.98 -4.90
N TYR A 138 3.85 6.72 -5.13
CA TYR A 138 4.64 6.30 -6.29
C TYR A 138 3.79 5.41 -7.19
N PHE A 139 3.96 5.54 -8.50
CA PHE A 139 3.21 4.71 -9.44
C PHE A 139 3.95 4.60 -10.77
N THR A 140 3.66 3.52 -11.49
CA THR A 140 4.23 3.31 -12.83
C THR A 140 3.46 4.15 -13.85
N PRO A 141 4.10 4.48 -14.99
CA PRO A 141 3.39 5.14 -16.10
C PRO A 141 2.17 4.34 -16.58
N ASN A 142 2.27 3.01 -16.61
CA ASN A 142 1.15 2.15 -17.00
C ASN A 142 -0.02 2.24 -16.01
N ALA A 143 0.27 2.32 -14.72
CA ALA A 143 -0.76 2.50 -13.69
C ALA A 143 -1.50 3.82 -13.87
N TRP A 144 -0.77 4.88 -14.16
CA TRP A 144 -1.35 6.19 -14.42
C TRP A 144 -2.26 6.18 -15.65
N TYR A 145 -1.76 5.57 -16.73
CA TYR A 145 -2.53 5.44 -17.97
C TYR A 145 -3.83 4.67 -17.74
N ASP A 146 -3.76 3.54 -17.05
CA ASP A 146 -4.94 2.71 -16.77
C ASP A 146 -5.94 3.42 -15.85
N LEU A 147 -5.45 4.18 -14.88
CA LEU A 147 -6.29 4.95 -13.99
C LEU A 147 -7.09 6.00 -14.77
N GLN A 148 -6.43 6.73 -15.65
CA GLN A 148 -7.07 7.75 -16.49
C GLN A 148 -8.10 7.13 -17.42
N LYS A 149 -7.77 6.03 -18.06
CA LYS A 149 -8.67 5.30 -18.96
C LYS A 149 -9.90 4.80 -18.24
N LYS A 150 -9.74 4.24 -17.03
CA LYS A 150 -10.84 3.75 -16.21
C LYS A 150 -11.74 4.89 -15.76
N ASN A 151 -11.18 6.00 -15.32
CA ASN A 151 -11.94 7.17 -14.91
C ASN A 151 -12.73 7.76 -16.07
N PHE A 152 -12.12 7.82 -17.25
CA PHE A 152 -12.79 8.27 -18.47
C PHE A 152 -13.99 7.38 -18.79
N SER A 153 -13.80 6.07 -18.80
CA SER A 153 -14.86 5.11 -19.06
C SER A 153 -16.01 5.24 -18.05
N LYS A 154 -15.68 5.35 -16.78
CA LYS A 154 -16.66 5.52 -15.71
C LYS A 154 -17.44 6.82 -15.85
N LYS A 155 -16.76 7.93 -16.14
CA LYS A 155 -17.36 9.25 -16.27
C LYS A 155 -18.35 9.32 -17.44
N TYR A 156 -18.07 8.66 -18.52
CA TYR A 156 -18.90 8.72 -19.73
C TYR A 156 -19.77 7.48 -19.95
N GLY A 157 -19.86 6.60 -18.98
CA GLY A 157 -20.70 5.40 -19.05
C GLY A 157 -20.21 4.33 -20.02
N MET A 158 -18.94 4.31 -20.29
CA MET A 158 -18.34 3.40 -21.27
C MET A 158 -17.78 2.15 -20.61
#